data_3c184ba6056d2a6e5e4ca72d9f9b1e70
#
_entry.id   3c184ba6056d2a6e5e4ca72d9f9b1e70
#
_cell.length_a   1.000
_cell.length_b   1.000
_cell.length_c   1.000
_cell.angle_alpha   90.00
_cell.angle_beta   90.00
_cell.angle_gamma   90.00
#
_symmetry.space_group_name_H-M   'P 1'
#
loop_
_entity.id
_entity.type
_entity.pdbx_description
1 polymer ?
#
loop_
_entity_poly.entity_id
_entity_poly.type
_entity_poly.pdbx_seq_one_letter_code
_entity_poly.pdbx_strand_id
1 'polypeptide(L)'
;MSKELTTREADYSQWYNDLVIKGQLADHSAVRGCMVIKPYGYALWENMRDQLDRMFKETGHVNAYFPLFVPKSLFEAEEKNAEGFAKECAIVTHYRLKADPANKGKLMVDPEAKLEEELIIRPTSEAIIWNTYKGWIQSYRDLPLLINQWANVVRWEMRTRLFLRTAEFLWQEGHTAHATREEAVEETERMLHVYADFVEQYMAVPVIKGVKTANERFAGAEDTYCIEALMQDGKALQAGTSHFLGQNFAKAFDVKFSNKANELEYVWATSWGVSTRLIGALIMAHSDDQGLIMPPKIAPLQVVIVPIYKGEESKRTIDERSDAIIKSLKALGISVKYDNSDNSRPGWKFAEYELKGVPVRIAMGLRDIENNVAEVARRDTKEKSTVSLDGIADHIKNLLDEIQVNIYNRALAFRNENIREANSWDEFVKLLDEKGGFISAHWDGTAETEEKIKEETKATIRCIPLDNKPEDGKCILTGQPSRQRVLFARAY
;
A
#
# COMPACT_ATOMS: atom_id res chain seq x y z
N MET A 1 18.04 4.05 -26.90
CA MET A 1 18.66 4.56 -25.67
C MET A 1 18.36 3.52 -24.59
N SER A 2 19.37 2.96 -23.96
CA SER A 2 19.17 2.09 -22.82
C SER A 2 18.45 2.90 -21.73
N LYS A 3 17.39 2.35 -21.17
CA LYS A 3 16.71 2.97 -20.01
C LYS A 3 17.57 2.68 -18.76
N GLU A 4 18.79 3.20 -18.72
CA GLU A 4 19.66 3.02 -17.57
C GLU A 4 18.98 3.54 -16.32
N LEU A 5 18.83 2.65 -15.33
CA LEU A 5 18.39 3.01 -14.00
C LEU A 5 19.59 3.48 -13.18
N THR A 6 19.36 4.45 -12.31
CA THR A 6 20.27 4.69 -11.18
C THR A 6 20.31 3.42 -10.33
N THR A 7 21.48 3.01 -9.85
CA THR A 7 21.57 1.83 -8.98
C THR A 7 21.19 2.17 -7.54
N ARG A 8 20.75 1.17 -6.78
CA ARG A 8 20.40 1.34 -5.35
C ARG A 8 21.56 1.85 -4.53
N GLU A 9 22.78 1.38 -4.84
CA GLU A 9 24.02 1.79 -4.17
C GLU A 9 24.39 3.25 -4.46
N ALA A 10 24.19 3.71 -5.71
CA ALA A 10 24.53 5.06 -6.10
C ALA A 10 23.56 6.11 -5.52
N ASP A 11 22.28 5.90 -5.63
CA ASP A 11 21.22 6.75 -5.07
C ASP A 11 19.90 5.98 -5.00
N TYR A 12 19.57 5.48 -3.82
CA TYR A 12 18.36 4.68 -3.58
C TYR A 12 17.08 5.49 -3.87
N SER A 13 17.08 6.78 -3.57
CA SER A 13 15.93 7.66 -3.82
C SER A 13 15.68 7.85 -5.32
N GLN A 14 16.74 8.10 -6.08
CA GLN A 14 16.65 8.26 -7.53
C GLN A 14 16.33 6.92 -8.22
N TRP A 15 16.89 5.81 -7.76
CA TRP A 15 16.54 4.48 -8.22
C TRP A 15 15.04 4.21 -8.12
N TYR A 16 14.43 4.54 -6.98
CA TYR A 16 12.99 4.40 -6.77
C TYR A 16 12.19 5.25 -7.77
N ASN A 17 12.55 6.52 -7.92
CA ASN A 17 11.89 7.43 -8.86
C ASN A 17 12.02 6.94 -10.31
N ASP A 18 13.21 6.48 -10.69
CA ASP A 18 13.46 5.91 -12.01
C ASP A 18 12.58 4.69 -12.29
N LEU A 19 12.44 3.79 -11.30
CA LEU A 19 11.56 2.61 -11.43
C LEU A 19 10.10 2.98 -11.63
N VAL A 20 9.59 3.93 -10.85
CA VAL A 20 8.20 4.38 -10.96
C VAL A 20 7.91 4.95 -12.35
N ILE A 21 8.78 5.83 -12.83
CA ILE A 21 8.56 6.56 -14.09
C ILE A 21 8.88 5.67 -15.29
N LYS A 22 10.06 5.05 -15.32
CA LYS A 22 10.52 4.23 -16.45
C LYS A 22 9.79 2.89 -16.54
N GLY A 23 9.39 2.32 -15.38
CA GLY A 23 8.53 1.14 -15.28
C GLY A 23 7.07 1.38 -15.66
N GLN A 24 6.71 2.62 -16.04
CA GLN A 24 5.37 3.00 -16.49
C GLN A 24 4.27 2.87 -15.42
N LEU A 25 4.62 3.05 -14.14
CA LEU A 25 3.65 2.97 -13.04
C LEU A 25 2.95 4.31 -12.79
N ALA A 26 3.70 5.41 -12.70
CA ALA A 26 3.17 6.75 -12.47
C ALA A 26 4.09 7.82 -13.02
N ASP A 27 3.59 9.05 -13.04
CA ASP A 27 4.34 10.25 -13.43
C ASP A 27 3.84 11.45 -12.63
N HIS A 28 4.60 12.53 -12.66
CA HIS A 28 4.19 13.80 -12.10
C HIS A 28 3.06 14.42 -12.92
N SER A 29 2.11 15.07 -12.23
CA SER A 29 1.05 15.84 -12.89
C SER A 29 1.39 17.34 -12.94
N ALA A 30 0.51 18.11 -13.58
CA ALA A 30 0.57 19.57 -13.53
C ALA A 30 0.30 20.14 -12.13
N VAL A 31 -0.29 19.35 -11.23
CA VAL A 31 -0.55 19.73 -9.84
C VAL A 31 0.57 19.18 -8.98
N ARG A 32 1.34 20.08 -8.36
CA ARG A 32 2.44 19.68 -7.49
C ARG A 32 1.96 18.74 -6.38
N GLY A 33 2.64 17.61 -6.26
CA GLY A 33 2.33 16.62 -5.22
C GLY A 33 1.22 15.63 -5.56
N CYS A 34 0.52 15.83 -6.69
CA CYS A 34 -0.45 14.88 -7.21
C CYS A 34 0.17 14.09 -8.37
N MET A 35 0.00 12.77 -8.37
CA MET A 35 0.55 11.91 -9.41
C MET A 35 -0.50 11.53 -10.45
N VAL A 36 -0.04 11.26 -11.67
CA VAL A 36 -0.78 10.51 -12.66
C VAL A 36 -0.40 9.04 -12.52
N ILE A 37 -1.33 8.18 -12.18
CA ILE A 37 -1.10 6.73 -12.20
C ILE A 37 -1.33 6.26 -13.63
N LYS A 38 -0.27 5.74 -14.28
CA LYS A 38 -0.34 5.28 -15.66
C LYS A 38 -1.11 3.96 -15.79
N PRO A 39 -1.55 3.56 -16.99
CA PRO A 39 -2.36 2.35 -17.15
C PRO A 39 -1.74 1.10 -16.54
N TYR A 40 -0.43 0.90 -16.64
CA TYR A 40 0.24 -0.26 -16.04
C TYR A 40 0.24 -0.22 -14.50
N GLY A 41 0.50 0.95 -13.92
CA GLY A 41 0.40 1.15 -12.47
C GLY A 41 -1.03 1.05 -11.97
N TYR A 42 -2.01 1.55 -12.75
CA TYR A 42 -3.41 1.46 -12.37
C TYR A 42 -3.94 0.02 -12.43
N ALA A 43 -3.53 -0.75 -13.44
CA ALA A 43 -3.86 -2.18 -13.51
C ALA A 43 -3.31 -2.97 -12.32
N LEU A 44 -2.10 -2.61 -11.82
CA LEU A 44 -1.57 -3.17 -10.58
C LEU A 44 -2.46 -2.83 -9.38
N TRP A 45 -2.89 -1.56 -9.28
CA TRP A 45 -3.81 -1.13 -8.22
C TRP A 45 -5.16 -1.85 -8.31
N GLU A 46 -5.72 -2.03 -9.51
CA GLU A 46 -6.96 -2.77 -9.73
C GLU A 46 -6.85 -4.21 -9.23
N ASN A 47 -5.77 -4.93 -9.55
CA ASN A 47 -5.54 -6.29 -9.08
C ASN A 47 -5.44 -6.35 -7.54
N MET A 48 -4.75 -5.40 -6.92
CA MET A 48 -4.65 -5.29 -5.46
C MET A 48 -6.01 -4.99 -4.84
N ARG A 49 -6.73 -4.01 -5.38
CA ARG A 49 -8.07 -3.62 -4.94
C ARG A 49 -9.06 -4.78 -5.03
N ASP A 50 -9.12 -5.44 -6.18
CA ASP A 50 -10.10 -6.50 -6.43
C ASP A 50 -9.86 -7.72 -5.52
N GLN A 51 -8.61 -8.04 -5.25
CA GLN A 51 -8.27 -9.10 -4.31
C GLN A 51 -8.62 -8.73 -2.87
N LEU A 52 -8.25 -7.52 -2.44
CA LEU A 52 -8.51 -7.06 -1.09
C LEU A 52 -10.02 -6.86 -0.84
N ASP A 53 -10.76 -6.34 -1.83
CA ASP A 53 -12.21 -6.20 -1.79
C ASP A 53 -12.93 -7.55 -1.61
N ARG A 54 -12.43 -8.60 -2.27
CA ARG A 54 -12.92 -9.97 -2.08
C ARG A 54 -12.72 -10.42 -0.64
N MET A 55 -11.53 -10.21 -0.06
CA MET A 55 -11.24 -10.56 1.33
C MET A 55 -12.14 -9.81 2.31
N PHE A 56 -12.46 -8.54 2.05
CA PHE A 56 -13.42 -7.77 2.86
C PHE A 56 -14.83 -8.37 2.78
N LYS A 57 -15.28 -8.75 1.59
CA LYS A 57 -16.61 -9.39 1.40
C LYS A 57 -16.70 -10.74 2.07
N GLU A 58 -15.62 -11.51 2.11
CA GLU A 58 -15.52 -12.78 2.83
C GLU A 58 -15.69 -12.61 4.35
N THR A 59 -15.33 -11.45 4.91
CA THR A 59 -15.54 -11.08 6.31
C THR A 59 -16.87 -10.36 6.57
N GLY A 60 -17.75 -10.28 5.57
CA GLY A 60 -19.10 -9.72 5.69
C GLY A 60 -19.21 -8.21 5.44
N HIS A 61 -18.13 -7.55 5.03
CA HIS A 61 -18.15 -6.13 4.73
C HIS A 61 -18.78 -5.84 3.37
N VAL A 62 -19.40 -4.68 3.27
CA VAL A 62 -20.01 -4.16 2.02
C VAL A 62 -19.47 -2.78 1.71
N ASN A 63 -19.48 -2.42 0.43
CA ASN A 63 -19.00 -1.12 -0.02
C ASN A 63 -20.11 -0.08 -0.03
N ALA A 64 -19.75 1.14 0.37
CA ALA A 64 -20.56 2.34 0.20
C ALA A 64 -19.69 3.47 -0.37
N TYR A 65 -20.31 4.59 -0.71
CA TYR A 65 -19.62 5.81 -1.13
C TYR A 65 -20.17 7.01 -0.39
N PHE A 66 -19.26 7.82 0.16
CA PHE A 66 -19.59 9.05 0.89
C PHE A 66 -19.00 10.26 0.17
N PRO A 67 -19.59 11.45 0.32
CA PRO A 67 -19.16 12.65 -0.39
C PRO A 67 -17.72 13.04 -0.16
N LEU A 68 -17.10 13.59 -1.20
CA LEU A 68 -15.75 14.17 -1.14
C LEU A 68 -15.68 15.40 -0.23
N PHE A 69 -16.72 16.23 -0.27
CA PHE A 69 -16.81 17.47 0.50
C PHE A 69 -17.39 17.22 1.89
N VAL A 70 -16.76 17.80 2.90
CA VAL A 70 -17.21 17.77 4.30
C VAL A 70 -17.42 19.20 4.77
N PRO A 71 -18.61 19.56 5.26
CA PRO A 71 -18.83 20.87 5.88
C PRO A 71 -17.82 21.11 7.02
N LYS A 72 -17.24 22.30 7.10
CA LYS A 72 -16.24 22.62 8.12
C LYS A 72 -16.74 22.40 9.54
N SER A 73 -17.97 22.80 9.83
CA SER A 73 -18.63 22.57 11.13
C SER A 73 -18.74 21.11 11.51
N LEU A 74 -19.00 20.25 10.51
CA LEU A 74 -19.06 18.81 10.70
C LEU A 74 -17.68 18.21 10.95
N PHE A 75 -16.67 18.71 10.22
CA PHE A 75 -15.27 18.27 10.39
C PHE A 75 -14.75 18.62 11.80
N GLU A 76 -15.13 19.76 12.35
CA GLU A 76 -14.74 20.23 13.68
C GLU A 76 -15.46 19.50 14.83
N ALA A 77 -16.47 18.69 14.56
CA ALA A 77 -17.28 18.03 15.59
C ALA A 77 -16.50 17.02 16.45
N GLU A 78 -15.44 16.39 15.92
CA GLU A 78 -14.48 15.62 16.71
C GLU A 78 -13.15 16.37 16.74
N GLU A 79 -12.85 16.99 17.88
CA GLU A 79 -11.76 17.94 18.06
C GLU A 79 -10.37 17.35 17.76
N LYS A 80 -10.06 16.17 18.30
CA LYS A 80 -8.74 15.54 18.13
C LYS A 80 -8.46 15.15 16.68
N ASN A 81 -9.47 14.66 15.98
CA ASN A 81 -9.35 14.33 14.57
C ASN A 81 -9.17 15.59 13.72
N ALA A 82 -9.96 16.63 13.99
CA ALA A 82 -9.86 17.92 13.32
C ALA A 82 -8.48 18.55 13.51
N GLU A 83 -7.97 18.60 14.73
CA GLU A 83 -6.62 19.11 15.05
C GLU A 83 -5.52 18.30 14.36
N GLY A 84 -5.64 16.98 14.33
CA GLY A 84 -4.70 16.08 13.68
C GLY A 84 -4.51 16.36 12.19
N PHE A 85 -5.57 16.76 11.49
CA PHE A 85 -5.56 17.02 10.05
C PHE A 85 -5.57 18.51 9.68
N ALA A 86 -5.68 19.43 10.62
CA ALA A 86 -5.86 20.86 10.36
C ALA A 86 -4.80 21.48 9.44
N LYS A 87 -3.55 21.01 9.53
CA LYS A 87 -2.42 21.52 8.73
C LYS A 87 -2.37 20.97 7.31
N GLU A 88 -3.17 19.94 7.01
CA GLU A 88 -3.13 19.19 5.76
C GLU A 88 -4.42 19.31 4.94
N CYS A 89 -5.39 20.12 5.39
CA CYS A 89 -6.67 20.27 4.71
C CYS A 89 -6.58 21.14 3.46
N ALA A 90 -7.25 20.71 2.40
CA ALA A 90 -7.64 21.54 1.27
C ALA A 90 -9.06 22.06 1.49
N ILE A 91 -9.27 23.36 1.30
CA ILE A 91 -10.52 24.05 1.63
C ILE A 91 -11.13 24.65 0.38
N VAL A 92 -12.42 24.44 0.17
CA VAL A 92 -13.23 25.07 -0.90
C VAL A 92 -14.02 26.20 -0.31
N THR A 93 -13.81 27.41 -0.84
CA THR A 93 -14.41 28.65 -0.35
C THR A 93 -15.43 29.27 -1.30
N HIS A 94 -15.36 28.92 -2.60
CA HIS A 94 -16.20 29.47 -3.66
C HIS A 94 -16.63 28.36 -4.62
N TYR A 95 -17.78 28.55 -5.27
CA TYR A 95 -18.34 27.53 -6.18
C TYR A 95 -18.35 27.97 -7.66
N ARG A 96 -17.85 29.18 -7.99
CA ARG A 96 -17.90 29.67 -9.37
C ARG A 96 -16.71 30.56 -9.73
N LEU A 97 -16.34 30.51 -11.01
CA LEU A 97 -15.43 31.44 -11.63
C LEU A 97 -16.20 32.42 -12.51
N LYS A 98 -15.64 33.60 -12.78
CA LYS A 98 -16.11 34.57 -13.76
C LYS A 98 -14.95 35.10 -14.62
N ALA A 99 -15.28 35.73 -15.75
CA ALA A 99 -14.27 36.40 -16.58
C ALA A 99 -13.55 37.48 -15.75
N ASP A 100 -12.23 37.51 -15.88
CA ASP A 100 -11.41 38.56 -15.24
C ASP A 100 -11.50 39.84 -16.05
N PRO A 101 -12.08 40.94 -15.53
CA PRO A 101 -12.22 42.19 -16.24
C PRO A 101 -10.89 42.87 -16.54
N ALA A 102 -9.85 42.59 -15.76
CA ALA A 102 -8.51 43.16 -15.93
C ALA A 102 -7.65 42.37 -16.92
N ASN A 103 -7.96 41.09 -17.17
CA ASN A 103 -7.13 40.19 -17.99
C ASN A 103 -8.00 39.45 -18.99
N LYS A 104 -8.10 39.92 -20.23
CA LYS A 104 -8.91 39.31 -21.30
C LYS A 104 -8.51 37.84 -21.50
N GLY A 105 -9.49 36.97 -21.49
CA GLY A 105 -9.31 35.52 -21.68
C GLY A 105 -8.90 34.73 -20.42
N LYS A 106 -8.78 35.41 -19.28
CA LYS A 106 -8.56 34.76 -17.96
C LYS A 106 -9.80 34.69 -17.14
N LEU A 107 -9.81 33.77 -16.19
CA LEU A 107 -10.86 33.60 -15.18
C LEU A 107 -10.34 34.00 -13.80
N MET A 108 -11.22 34.53 -13.00
CA MET A 108 -10.97 34.82 -11.58
C MET A 108 -12.07 34.17 -10.73
N VAL A 109 -11.77 33.95 -9.46
CA VAL A 109 -12.79 33.51 -8.48
C VAL A 109 -13.86 34.60 -8.41
N ASP A 110 -15.16 34.21 -8.53
CA ASP A 110 -16.27 35.14 -8.38
C ASP A 110 -16.50 35.45 -6.90
N PRO A 111 -16.27 36.69 -6.43
CA PRO A 111 -16.48 37.04 -5.01
C PRO A 111 -17.91 36.86 -4.54
N GLU A 112 -18.90 36.95 -5.47
CA GLU A 112 -20.32 36.75 -5.14
C GLU A 112 -20.71 35.27 -4.99
N ALA A 113 -19.82 34.36 -5.39
CA ALA A 113 -20.01 32.91 -5.27
C ALA A 113 -19.32 32.31 -4.04
N LYS A 114 -19.05 33.11 -3.03
CA LYS A 114 -18.52 32.61 -1.75
C LYS A 114 -19.55 31.68 -1.10
N LEU A 115 -19.08 30.53 -0.62
CA LEU A 115 -19.90 29.60 0.13
C LEU A 115 -20.31 30.22 1.47
N GLU A 116 -21.53 29.97 1.94
CA GLU A 116 -21.98 30.35 3.27
C GLU A 116 -21.15 29.65 4.36
N GLU A 117 -20.83 28.38 4.11
CA GLU A 117 -19.92 27.57 4.93
C GLU A 117 -18.81 26.98 4.05
N GLU A 118 -17.58 27.03 4.51
CA GLU A 118 -16.42 26.43 3.85
C GLU A 118 -16.53 24.90 3.85
N LEU A 119 -16.06 24.27 2.79
CA LEU A 119 -16.03 22.82 2.64
C LEU A 119 -14.60 22.33 2.72
N ILE A 120 -14.37 21.26 3.47
CA ILE A 120 -13.10 20.54 3.52
C ILE A 120 -13.15 19.45 2.46
N ILE A 121 -12.11 19.34 1.64
CA ILE A 121 -11.89 18.12 0.84
C ILE A 121 -11.36 17.05 1.80
N ARG A 122 -12.08 15.94 1.92
CA ARG A 122 -11.80 14.91 2.94
C ARG A 122 -10.33 14.50 3.01
N PRO A 123 -9.64 14.68 4.14
CA PRO A 123 -8.35 14.05 4.41
C PRO A 123 -8.54 12.63 4.95
N THR A 124 -9.70 12.35 5.48
CA THR A 124 -10.27 11.09 5.96
C THR A 124 -11.79 11.27 6.09
N SER A 125 -12.56 10.21 6.19
CA SER A 125 -14.03 10.31 6.05
C SER A 125 -14.82 10.08 7.33
N GLU A 126 -14.19 10.00 8.50
CA GLU A 126 -14.87 9.74 9.78
C GLU A 126 -16.02 10.73 10.00
N ALA A 127 -15.80 12.02 9.82
CA ALA A 127 -16.81 13.04 10.09
C ALA A 127 -18.09 12.86 9.25
N ILE A 128 -17.96 12.70 7.94
CA ILE A 128 -19.12 12.53 7.06
C ILE A 128 -19.78 11.17 7.25
N ILE A 129 -19.01 10.13 7.52
CA ILE A 129 -19.52 8.77 7.73
C ILE A 129 -20.29 8.69 9.05
N TRP A 130 -19.72 9.19 10.15
CA TRP A 130 -20.37 9.13 11.46
C TRP A 130 -21.62 10.00 11.53
N ASN A 131 -21.64 11.15 10.84
CA ASN A 131 -22.86 11.93 10.68
C ASN A 131 -23.95 11.16 9.93
N THR A 132 -23.57 10.35 8.93
CA THR A 132 -24.51 9.51 8.19
C THR A 132 -25.00 8.33 9.04
N TYR A 133 -24.12 7.69 9.81
CA TYR A 133 -24.45 6.56 10.67
C TYR A 133 -25.47 6.91 11.76
N LYS A 134 -25.53 8.17 12.20
CA LYS A 134 -26.58 8.64 13.09
C LYS A 134 -27.98 8.33 12.56
N GLY A 135 -28.19 8.41 11.25
CA GLY A 135 -29.46 8.08 10.60
C GLY A 135 -29.66 6.58 10.31
N TRP A 136 -28.55 5.85 10.13
CA TRP A 136 -28.60 4.44 9.74
C TRP A 136 -28.71 3.48 10.93
N ILE A 137 -28.21 3.87 12.08
CA ILE A 137 -28.20 3.05 13.31
C ILE A 137 -29.24 3.56 14.26
N GLN A 138 -30.25 2.72 14.59
CA GLN A 138 -31.35 3.04 15.50
C GLN A 138 -31.50 1.97 16.60
N SER A 139 -31.24 0.72 16.25
CA SER A 139 -31.39 -0.41 17.17
C SER A 139 -30.24 -1.41 17.06
N TYR A 140 -30.16 -2.31 18.05
CA TYR A 140 -29.18 -3.42 18.02
C TYR A 140 -29.27 -4.30 16.78
N ARG A 141 -30.41 -4.27 16.04
CA ARG A 141 -30.61 -5.02 14.80
C ARG A 141 -29.83 -4.44 13.61
N ASP A 142 -29.45 -3.19 13.70
CA ASP A 142 -28.65 -2.50 12.66
C ASP A 142 -27.15 -2.78 12.83
N LEU A 143 -26.75 -3.49 13.90
CA LEU A 143 -25.37 -3.78 14.25
C LEU A 143 -25.04 -5.29 14.10
N PRO A 144 -23.80 -5.65 13.75
CA PRO A 144 -22.70 -4.74 13.37
C PRO A 144 -22.96 -4.09 12.01
N LEU A 145 -22.55 -2.84 11.86
CA LEU A 145 -22.51 -2.16 10.56
C LEU A 145 -21.08 -2.20 10.02
N LEU A 146 -20.89 -2.93 8.91
CA LEU A 146 -19.58 -3.27 8.37
C LEU A 146 -19.41 -2.64 6.98
N ILE A 147 -18.92 -1.41 6.93
CA ILE A 147 -18.82 -0.63 5.68
C ILE A 147 -17.37 -0.38 5.31
N ASN A 148 -17.07 -0.53 4.03
CA ASN A 148 -15.83 -0.11 3.38
C ASN A 148 -16.11 0.90 2.28
N GLN A 149 -15.17 1.80 2.03
CA GLN A 149 -15.20 2.75 0.93
C GLN A 149 -13.89 2.71 0.15
N TRP A 150 -13.96 2.55 -1.17
CA TRP A 150 -12.86 2.81 -2.09
C TRP A 150 -12.98 4.25 -2.59
N ALA A 151 -11.97 5.07 -2.34
CA ALA A 151 -12.04 6.49 -2.61
C ALA A 151 -10.64 7.12 -2.77
N ASN A 152 -10.63 8.42 -3.06
CA ASN A 152 -9.48 9.28 -2.90
C ASN A 152 -9.61 10.12 -1.63
N VAL A 153 -8.49 10.62 -1.15
CA VAL A 153 -8.41 11.66 -0.11
C VAL A 153 -7.33 12.67 -0.48
N VAL A 154 -7.40 13.85 0.12
CA VAL A 154 -6.41 14.91 -0.07
C VAL A 154 -5.82 15.29 1.29
N ARG A 155 -4.50 15.12 1.41
CA ARG A 155 -3.69 15.57 2.54
C ARG A 155 -2.57 16.44 1.99
N TRP A 156 -2.62 17.73 2.24
CA TRP A 156 -1.71 18.71 1.62
C TRP A 156 -0.27 18.47 2.08
N GLU A 157 0.47 17.71 1.28
CA GLU A 157 1.83 17.29 1.61
C GLU A 157 2.87 18.19 0.92
N MET A 158 3.84 18.63 1.68
CA MET A 158 4.91 19.52 1.19
C MET A 158 6.11 18.76 0.62
N ARG A 159 6.36 17.55 1.10
CA ARG A 159 7.48 16.69 0.68
C ARG A 159 6.95 15.44 0.01
N THR A 160 6.64 15.55 -1.27
CA THR A 160 5.97 14.49 -2.01
C THR A 160 6.95 13.48 -2.61
N ARG A 161 6.49 12.23 -2.69
CA ARG A 161 7.16 11.12 -3.35
C ARG A 161 6.12 10.18 -3.93
N LEU A 162 6.22 9.86 -5.23
CA LEU A 162 5.24 9.05 -5.94
C LEU A 162 4.90 7.75 -5.17
N PHE A 163 3.62 7.45 -5.03
CA PHE A 163 3.00 6.39 -4.23
C PHE A 163 3.21 6.48 -2.71
N LEU A 164 4.36 6.88 -2.22
CA LEU A 164 4.68 6.84 -0.80
C LEU A 164 4.08 8.00 -0.01
N ARG A 165 4.11 9.19 -0.60
CA ARG A 165 3.64 10.41 0.03
C ARG A 165 3.24 11.43 -1.04
N THR A 166 1.95 11.48 -1.35
CA THR A 166 1.36 12.39 -2.33
C THR A 166 0.22 13.19 -1.71
N ALA A 167 -0.06 14.37 -2.25
CA ALA A 167 -1.11 15.23 -1.74
C ALA A 167 -2.50 14.62 -1.97
N GLU A 168 -2.70 13.96 -3.10
CA GLU A 168 -3.87 13.13 -3.38
C GLU A 168 -3.42 11.69 -3.56
N PHE A 169 -4.19 10.74 -3.03
CA PHE A 169 -3.96 9.32 -3.24
C PHE A 169 -5.25 8.51 -3.21
N LEU A 170 -5.21 7.34 -3.82
CA LEU A 170 -6.28 6.36 -3.77
C LEU A 170 -6.04 5.44 -2.56
N TRP A 171 -7.14 5.08 -1.93
CA TRP A 171 -7.11 4.18 -0.79
C TRP A 171 -8.43 3.43 -0.60
N GLN A 172 -8.47 2.60 0.38
CA GLN A 172 -9.71 2.13 0.98
C GLN A 172 -9.71 2.52 2.46
N GLU A 173 -10.90 2.78 2.97
CA GLU A 173 -11.16 3.02 4.37
C GLU A 173 -12.38 2.23 4.82
N GLY A 174 -12.19 1.43 5.86
CA GLY A 174 -13.27 0.73 6.51
C GLY A 174 -13.73 1.50 7.75
N HIS A 175 -15.02 1.52 7.98
CA HIS A 175 -15.64 2.17 9.12
C HIS A 175 -16.77 1.31 9.64
N THR A 176 -16.60 0.73 10.84
CA THR A 176 -17.55 -0.22 11.39
C THR A 176 -18.09 0.23 12.73
N ALA A 177 -19.33 -0.18 13.03
CA ALA A 177 -20.00 0.12 14.29
C ALA A 177 -20.49 -1.19 14.93
N HIS A 178 -20.32 -1.28 16.24
CA HIS A 178 -20.58 -2.48 17.02
C HIS A 178 -21.36 -2.17 18.30
N ALA A 179 -22.08 -3.17 18.81
CA ALA A 179 -22.84 -3.04 20.03
C ALA A 179 -21.95 -3.05 21.30
N THR A 180 -20.83 -3.79 21.26
CA THR A 180 -19.94 -3.95 22.41
C THR A 180 -18.50 -3.58 22.08
N ARG A 181 -17.75 -3.28 23.15
CA ARG A 181 -16.31 -3.01 23.05
C ARG A 181 -15.55 -4.21 22.49
N GLU A 182 -15.89 -5.38 22.98
CA GLU A 182 -15.25 -6.65 22.62
C GLU A 182 -15.42 -6.94 21.14
N GLU A 183 -16.60 -6.76 20.57
CA GLU A 183 -16.86 -6.90 19.12
C GLU A 183 -16.01 -5.95 18.30
N ALA A 184 -15.89 -4.68 18.73
CA ALA A 184 -15.09 -3.69 18.03
C ALA A 184 -13.58 -3.98 18.09
N VAL A 185 -13.07 -4.44 19.23
CA VAL A 185 -11.67 -4.86 19.37
C VAL A 185 -11.38 -6.07 18.48
N GLU A 186 -12.26 -7.08 18.50
CA GLU A 186 -12.14 -8.26 17.63
C GLU A 186 -12.12 -7.86 16.14
N GLU A 187 -12.98 -6.94 15.74
CA GLU A 187 -12.99 -6.42 14.37
C GLU A 187 -11.70 -5.68 14.00
N THR A 188 -11.17 -4.87 14.91
CA THR A 188 -9.91 -4.15 14.71
C THR A 188 -8.76 -5.14 14.45
N GLU A 189 -8.67 -6.20 15.24
CA GLU A 189 -7.65 -7.25 15.08
C GLU A 189 -7.89 -8.09 13.83
N ARG A 190 -9.14 -8.44 13.52
CA ARG A 190 -9.51 -9.19 12.31
C ARG A 190 -9.05 -8.47 11.05
N MET A 191 -9.30 -7.17 10.95
CA MET A 191 -8.92 -6.39 9.76
C MET A 191 -7.41 -6.17 9.66
N LEU A 192 -6.70 -6.10 10.78
CA LEU A 192 -5.24 -6.13 10.78
C LEU A 192 -4.71 -7.44 10.17
N HIS A 193 -5.30 -8.59 10.55
CA HIS A 193 -4.92 -9.89 10.00
C HIS A 193 -5.23 -9.99 8.50
N VAL A 194 -6.39 -9.48 8.05
CA VAL A 194 -6.71 -9.41 6.61
C VAL A 194 -5.67 -8.63 5.84
N TYR A 195 -5.22 -7.49 6.36
CA TYR A 195 -4.15 -6.72 5.73
C TYR A 195 -2.82 -7.46 5.71
N ALA A 196 -2.44 -8.08 6.81
CA ALA A 196 -1.20 -8.86 6.88
C ALA A 196 -1.24 -10.03 5.88
N ASP A 197 -2.32 -10.77 5.84
CA ASP A 197 -2.51 -11.90 4.91
C ASP A 197 -2.46 -11.43 3.45
N PHE A 198 -3.11 -10.32 3.13
CA PHE A 198 -3.05 -9.74 1.78
C PHE A 198 -1.61 -9.35 1.40
N VAL A 199 -0.94 -8.59 2.25
CA VAL A 199 0.42 -8.09 1.97
C VAL A 199 1.41 -9.24 1.85
N GLU A 200 1.31 -10.25 2.70
CA GLU A 200 2.22 -11.41 2.67
C GLU A 200 1.92 -12.38 1.53
N GLN A 201 0.66 -12.76 1.33
CA GLN A 201 0.30 -13.80 0.36
C GLN A 201 0.21 -13.30 -1.08
N TYR A 202 -0.19 -12.06 -1.30
CA TYR A 202 -0.39 -11.49 -2.65
C TYR A 202 0.72 -10.55 -3.06
N MET A 203 1.17 -9.67 -2.19
CA MET A 203 2.30 -8.79 -2.46
C MET A 203 3.66 -9.43 -2.17
N ALA A 204 3.68 -10.59 -1.52
CA ALA A 204 4.89 -11.29 -1.08
C ALA A 204 5.81 -10.43 -0.18
N VAL A 205 5.25 -9.52 0.61
CA VAL A 205 5.97 -8.65 1.53
C VAL A 205 5.72 -9.10 2.98
N PRO A 206 6.72 -9.60 3.69
CA PRO A 206 6.57 -9.98 5.10
C PRO A 206 6.39 -8.75 5.98
N VAL A 207 5.48 -8.84 6.93
CA VAL A 207 5.15 -7.75 7.85
C VAL A 207 5.24 -8.18 9.31
N ILE A 208 5.42 -7.21 10.19
CA ILE A 208 5.32 -7.36 11.64
C ILE A 208 4.03 -6.69 12.08
N LYS A 209 3.17 -7.44 12.75
CA LYS A 209 1.94 -6.93 13.36
C LYS A 209 2.23 -6.41 14.76
N GLY A 210 1.75 -5.21 15.05
CA GLY A 210 1.99 -4.60 16.35
C GLY A 210 0.98 -3.51 16.71
N VAL A 211 1.17 -2.93 17.89
CA VAL A 211 0.38 -1.82 18.41
C VAL A 211 1.28 -0.58 18.46
N LYS A 212 0.73 0.56 18.10
CA LYS A 212 1.40 1.86 18.21
C LYS A 212 1.44 2.35 19.67
N THR A 213 2.47 3.11 20.01
CA THR A 213 2.50 3.86 21.26
C THR A 213 1.40 4.93 21.30
N ALA A 214 1.12 5.46 22.46
CA ALA A 214 0.11 6.51 22.61
C ALA A 214 0.41 7.74 21.74
N ASN A 215 1.69 8.09 21.55
CA ASN A 215 2.10 9.24 20.73
C ASN A 215 1.93 9.01 19.22
N GLU A 216 1.99 7.77 18.78
CA GLU A 216 1.92 7.41 17.35
C GLU A 216 0.52 6.89 16.95
N ARG A 217 -0.47 6.98 17.84
CA ARG A 217 -1.86 6.60 17.56
C ARG A 217 -2.50 7.54 16.54
N PHE A 218 -3.46 6.99 15.79
CA PHE A 218 -4.35 7.79 14.96
C PHE A 218 -5.16 8.77 15.82
N ALA A 219 -5.30 10.00 15.35
CA ALA A 219 -6.05 11.05 16.06
C ALA A 219 -7.53 10.66 16.24
N GLY A 220 -7.97 10.55 17.48
CA GLY A 220 -9.31 10.10 17.85
C GLY A 220 -9.41 8.60 18.18
N ALA A 221 -8.35 7.81 18.02
CA ALA A 221 -8.34 6.39 18.39
C ALA A 221 -7.95 6.15 19.86
N GLU A 222 -8.50 5.09 20.45
CA GLU A 222 -8.05 4.56 21.74
C GLU A 222 -6.83 3.66 21.56
N ASP A 223 -6.82 2.84 20.49
CA ASP A 223 -5.67 2.02 20.10
C ASP A 223 -5.50 2.01 18.59
N THR A 224 -4.25 1.93 18.13
CA THR A 224 -3.88 1.79 16.73
C THR A 224 -3.01 0.57 16.54
N TYR A 225 -3.50 -0.37 15.77
CA TYR A 225 -2.75 -1.54 15.30
C TYR A 225 -2.14 -1.23 13.94
N CYS A 226 -1.01 -1.85 13.64
CA CYS A 226 -0.31 -1.65 12.38
C CYS A 226 0.38 -2.90 11.86
N ILE A 227 0.67 -2.89 10.57
CA ILE A 227 1.61 -3.80 9.93
C ILE A 227 2.81 -3.00 9.43
N GLU A 228 4.01 -3.41 9.84
CA GLU A 228 5.27 -2.76 9.49
C GLU A 228 6.10 -3.65 8.57
N ALA A 229 6.56 -3.09 7.46
CA ALA A 229 7.45 -3.75 6.51
C ALA A 229 8.86 -3.13 6.55
N LEU A 230 9.85 -3.88 6.10
CA LEU A 230 11.23 -3.40 5.99
C LEU A 230 11.64 -3.28 4.53
N MET A 231 12.10 -2.11 4.14
CA MET A 231 12.57 -1.83 2.77
C MET A 231 14.06 -2.14 2.63
N GLN A 232 14.53 -2.29 1.39
CA GLN A 232 15.91 -2.74 1.10
C GLN A 232 17.00 -1.77 1.60
N ASP A 233 16.66 -0.50 1.83
CA ASP A 233 17.57 0.49 2.43
C ASP A 233 17.60 0.46 3.98
N GLY A 234 16.92 -0.52 4.58
CA GLY A 234 16.88 -0.67 6.03
C GLY A 234 15.90 0.28 6.74
N LYS A 235 15.04 0.99 6.01
CA LYS A 235 13.98 1.80 6.60
C LYS A 235 12.67 1.02 6.70
N ALA A 236 11.92 1.31 7.76
CA ALA A 236 10.59 0.76 7.95
C ALA A 236 9.55 1.52 7.11
N LEU A 237 8.48 0.82 6.75
CA LEU A 237 7.31 1.39 6.12
C LEU A 237 6.05 0.84 6.77
N GLN A 238 5.19 1.74 7.25
CA GLN A 238 3.86 1.38 7.72
C GLN A 238 2.99 1.02 6.52
N ALA A 239 2.65 -0.26 6.41
CA ALA A 239 1.94 -0.80 5.27
C ALA A 239 0.41 -0.78 5.43
N GLY A 240 -0.10 -0.67 6.65
CA GLY A 240 -1.53 -0.57 6.93
C GLY A 240 -1.79 -0.36 8.41
N THR A 241 -2.97 0.17 8.72
CA THR A 241 -3.41 0.42 10.10
C THR A 241 -4.84 -0.01 10.31
N SER A 242 -5.12 -0.43 11.53
CA SER A 242 -6.47 -0.74 12.01
C SER A 242 -6.65 -0.11 13.40
N HIS A 243 -7.69 0.71 13.55
CA HIS A 243 -7.90 1.56 14.71
C HIS A 243 -9.11 1.10 15.51
N PHE A 244 -8.93 0.92 16.79
CA PHE A 244 -10.02 0.86 17.75
C PHE A 244 -10.34 2.30 18.19
N LEU A 245 -11.49 2.81 17.76
CA LEU A 245 -11.89 4.21 18.00
C LEU A 245 -12.66 4.38 19.31
N GLY A 246 -12.96 3.28 20.02
CA GLY A 246 -13.79 3.34 21.19
C GLY A 246 -15.18 3.91 20.89
N GLN A 247 -15.61 4.88 21.69
CA GLN A 247 -16.88 5.60 21.51
C GLN A 247 -16.67 7.10 21.15
N ASN A 248 -15.45 7.51 20.82
CA ASN A 248 -15.12 8.92 20.63
C ASN A 248 -15.95 9.55 19.50
N PHE A 249 -15.98 8.93 18.32
CA PHE A 249 -16.77 9.40 17.19
C PHE A 249 -18.29 9.22 17.43
N ALA A 250 -18.69 8.13 18.05
CA ALA A 250 -20.09 7.89 18.39
C ALA A 250 -20.65 9.01 19.31
N LYS A 251 -19.86 9.44 20.29
CA LYS A 251 -20.23 10.55 21.20
C LYS A 251 -20.21 11.91 20.49
N ALA A 252 -19.18 12.18 19.68
CA ALA A 252 -19.06 13.43 18.93
C ALA A 252 -20.22 13.65 17.96
N PHE A 253 -20.71 12.59 17.31
CA PHE A 253 -21.81 12.64 16.34
C PHE A 253 -23.16 12.16 16.89
N ASP A 254 -23.24 11.83 18.18
CA ASP A 254 -24.43 11.32 18.85
C ASP A 254 -25.05 10.08 18.20
N VAL A 255 -24.21 9.09 17.90
CA VAL A 255 -24.62 7.81 17.30
C VAL A 255 -24.93 6.77 18.36
N LYS A 256 -26.22 6.54 18.58
CA LYS A 256 -26.75 5.62 19.61
C LYS A 256 -27.65 4.57 18.97
N PHE A 257 -27.78 3.46 19.66
CA PHE A 257 -28.73 2.41 19.34
C PHE A 257 -29.56 2.02 20.57
N SER A 258 -30.77 1.57 20.34
CA SER A 258 -31.59 0.95 21.38
C SER A 258 -31.15 -0.51 21.54
N ASN A 259 -30.72 -0.88 22.74
CA ASN A 259 -30.34 -2.25 23.08
C ASN A 259 -31.58 -3.16 23.27
N LYS A 260 -31.38 -4.44 23.59
CA LYS A 260 -32.48 -5.40 23.79
C LYS A 260 -33.38 -5.07 25.00
N ALA A 261 -32.89 -4.24 25.93
CA ALA A 261 -33.66 -3.75 27.07
C ALA A 261 -34.37 -2.41 26.82
N ASN A 262 -34.33 -1.91 25.55
CA ASN A 262 -34.81 -0.60 25.15
C ASN A 262 -34.09 0.59 25.79
N GLU A 263 -32.83 0.41 26.17
CA GLU A 263 -31.95 1.46 26.66
C GLU A 263 -31.09 2.00 25.53
N LEU A 264 -30.80 3.30 25.56
CA LEU A 264 -29.93 3.93 24.55
C LEU A 264 -28.47 3.84 24.97
N GLU A 265 -27.65 3.29 24.07
CA GLU A 265 -26.21 3.17 24.24
C GLU A 265 -25.46 3.76 23.02
N TYR A 266 -24.27 4.31 23.26
CA TYR A 266 -23.36 4.67 22.18
C TYR A 266 -22.75 3.44 21.55
N VAL A 267 -22.61 3.43 20.22
CA VAL A 267 -21.92 2.36 19.50
C VAL A 267 -20.41 2.41 19.73
N TRP A 268 -19.76 1.28 19.53
CA TRP A 268 -18.31 1.14 19.51
C TRP A 268 -17.81 1.11 18.05
N ALA A 269 -16.70 1.77 17.80
CA ALA A 269 -16.27 2.11 16.46
C ALA A 269 -14.89 1.54 16.12
N THR A 270 -14.71 1.18 14.85
CA THR A 270 -13.39 0.91 14.26
C THR A 270 -13.21 1.66 12.96
N SER A 271 -11.96 1.93 12.59
CA SER A 271 -11.59 2.30 11.23
C SER A 271 -10.29 1.62 10.83
N TRP A 272 -10.12 1.36 9.55
CA TRP A 272 -8.94 0.68 9.04
C TRP A 272 -8.70 1.06 7.58
N GLY A 273 -7.43 1.16 7.18
CA GLY A 273 -7.08 1.69 5.86
C GLY A 273 -5.73 1.22 5.31
N VAL A 274 -5.69 1.07 3.98
CA VAL A 274 -4.49 0.94 3.18
C VAL A 274 -4.63 1.77 1.92
N SER A 275 -3.52 2.20 1.34
CA SER A 275 -3.47 3.10 0.19
C SER A 275 -2.55 2.60 -0.90
N THR A 276 -2.48 3.36 -2.00
CA THR A 276 -1.49 3.18 -3.05
C THR A 276 -0.03 3.23 -2.57
N ARG A 277 0.23 3.59 -1.30
CA ARG A 277 1.53 3.40 -0.64
C ARG A 277 2.04 1.96 -0.73
N LEU A 278 1.13 0.98 -0.74
CA LEU A 278 1.48 -0.43 -0.90
C LEU A 278 2.23 -0.72 -2.20
N ILE A 279 1.97 0.03 -3.27
CA ILE A 279 2.75 -0.07 -4.53
C ILE A 279 4.20 0.36 -4.28
N GLY A 280 4.41 1.44 -3.54
CA GLY A 280 5.74 1.87 -3.13
C GLY A 280 6.48 0.82 -2.29
N ALA A 281 5.77 0.21 -1.34
CA ALA A 281 6.31 -0.89 -0.53
C ALA A 281 6.76 -2.09 -1.38
N LEU A 282 5.93 -2.50 -2.33
CA LEU A 282 6.24 -3.58 -3.28
C LEU A 282 7.49 -3.28 -4.10
N ILE A 283 7.61 -2.07 -4.64
CA ILE A 283 8.78 -1.64 -5.42
C ILE A 283 10.05 -1.74 -4.56
N MET A 284 10.02 -1.16 -3.36
CA MET A 284 11.19 -1.10 -2.48
C MET A 284 11.54 -2.44 -1.83
N ALA A 285 10.59 -3.37 -1.72
CA ALA A 285 10.85 -4.69 -1.17
C ALA A 285 11.46 -5.66 -2.19
N HIS A 286 11.09 -5.57 -3.46
CA HIS A 286 11.38 -6.63 -4.43
C HIS A 286 12.27 -6.22 -5.60
N SER A 287 12.20 -4.97 -6.04
CA SER A 287 12.86 -4.53 -7.28
C SER A 287 14.38 -4.50 -7.16
N ASP A 288 15.05 -4.58 -8.29
CA ASP A 288 16.51 -4.56 -8.39
C ASP A 288 17.02 -3.43 -9.31
N ASP A 289 18.30 -3.45 -9.63
CA ASP A 289 18.92 -2.42 -10.47
C ASP A 289 18.64 -2.58 -11.98
N GLN A 290 17.86 -3.58 -12.37
CA GLN A 290 17.42 -3.81 -13.75
C GLN A 290 15.95 -3.51 -13.96
N GLY A 291 15.17 -3.43 -12.90
CA GLY A 291 13.76 -3.11 -13.01
C GLY A 291 12.90 -3.55 -11.84
N LEU A 292 11.60 -3.45 -12.08
CA LEU A 292 10.59 -3.97 -11.16
C LEU A 292 10.65 -5.50 -11.08
N ILE A 293 10.20 -6.03 -9.95
CA ILE A 293 9.92 -7.46 -9.77
C ILE A 293 8.50 -7.55 -9.22
N MET A 294 7.57 -8.04 -10.05
CA MET A 294 6.16 -8.14 -9.69
C MET A 294 5.84 -9.51 -9.13
N PRO A 295 5.23 -9.59 -7.93
CA PRO A 295 4.66 -10.85 -7.46
C PRO A 295 3.58 -11.33 -8.43
N PRO A 296 3.65 -12.59 -8.92
CA PRO A 296 2.72 -13.10 -9.92
C PRO A 296 1.25 -12.95 -9.58
N LYS A 297 0.87 -13.09 -8.31
CA LYS A 297 -0.55 -13.02 -7.88
C LYS A 297 -1.22 -11.67 -8.10
N ILE A 298 -0.44 -10.58 -8.21
CA ILE A 298 -0.96 -9.23 -8.44
C ILE A 298 -0.39 -8.56 -9.70
N ALA A 299 0.52 -9.22 -10.40
CA ALA A 299 1.12 -8.67 -11.61
C ALA A 299 0.05 -8.35 -12.67
N PRO A 300 0.05 -7.14 -13.25
CA PRO A 300 -0.88 -6.81 -14.33
C PRO A 300 -0.70 -7.70 -15.55
N LEU A 301 0.52 -8.11 -15.78
CA LEU A 301 0.93 -9.02 -16.84
C LEU A 301 1.83 -10.09 -16.24
N GLN A 302 1.39 -11.34 -16.24
CA GLN A 302 2.14 -12.46 -15.67
C GLN A 302 3.13 -13.08 -16.65
N VAL A 303 2.75 -13.14 -17.94
CA VAL A 303 3.54 -13.77 -18.99
C VAL A 303 3.58 -12.87 -20.22
N VAL A 304 4.76 -12.70 -20.80
CA VAL A 304 4.91 -12.10 -22.12
C VAL A 304 5.54 -13.13 -23.06
N ILE A 305 4.98 -13.24 -24.27
CA ILE A 305 5.55 -14.05 -25.35
C ILE A 305 6.13 -13.12 -26.40
N VAL A 306 7.41 -13.30 -26.72
CA VAL A 306 8.13 -12.50 -27.72
C VAL A 306 8.61 -13.42 -28.83
N PRO A 307 8.08 -13.28 -30.05
CA PRO A 307 8.53 -14.06 -31.21
C PRO A 307 9.88 -13.57 -31.71
N ILE A 308 10.68 -14.52 -32.22
CA ILE A 308 11.95 -14.24 -32.90
C ILE A 308 11.85 -14.77 -34.33
N TYR A 309 11.62 -13.89 -35.30
CA TYR A 309 11.40 -14.28 -36.71
C TYR A 309 12.24 -13.47 -37.70
N LYS A 310 12.40 -14.06 -38.89
CA LYS A 310 12.94 -13.40 -40.06
C LYS A 310 12.01 -13.69 -41.25
N GLY A 311 11.28 -12.69 -41.69
CA GLY A 311 10.32 -12.78 -42.80
C GLY A 311 8.94 -13.30 -42.39
N GLU A 312 7.97 -13.13 -43.28
CA GLU A 312 6.55 -13.38 -43.06
C GLU A 312 6.17 -14.86 -42.88
N GLU A 313 6.84 -15.76 -43.55
CA GLU A 313 6.56 -17.20 -43.46
C GLU A 313 6.89 -17.74 -42.07
N SER A 314 8.08 -17.38 -41.53
CA SER A 314 8.46 -17.79 -40.18
C SER A 314 7.58 -17.12 -39.12
N LYS A 315 7.17 -15.88 -39.35
CA LYS A 315 6.24 -15.17 -38.49
C LYS A 315 4.91 -15.92 -38.36
N ARG A 316 4.29 -16.30 -39.47
CA ARG A 316 3.02 -16.99 -39.46
C ARG A 316 3.07 -18.30 -38.65
N THR A 317 4.11 -19.10 -38.83
CA THR A 317 4.28 -20.36 -38.08
C THR A 317 4.40 -20.10 -36.58
N ILE A 318 5.14 -19.05 -36.18
CA ILE A 318 5.33 -18.67 -34.77
C ILE A 318 4.02 -18.11 -34.19
N ASP A 319 3.29 -17.30 -34.97
CA ASP A 319 1.99 -16.74 -34.56
C ASP A 319 0.97 -17.85 -34.25
N GLU A 320 0.84 -18.84 -35.16
CA GLU A 320 -0.08 -19.98 -34.97
C GLU A 320 0.28 -20.82 -33.73
N ARG A 321 1.58 -21.06 -33.48
CA ARG A 321 2.01 -21.79 -32.28
C ARG A 321 1.81 -20.98 -30.99
N SER A 322 2.06 -19.68 -31.04
CA SER A 322 1.85 -18.77 -29.94
C SER A 322 0.38 -18.67 -29.54
N ASP A 323 -0.53 -18.65 -30.52
CA ASP A 323 -1.98 -18.62 -30.27
C ASP A 323 -2.46 -19.82 -29.45
N ALA A 324 -1.92 -21.01 -29.72
CA ALA A 324 -2.24 -22.21 -28.95
C ALA A 324 -1.78 -22.09 -27.49
N ILE A 325 -0.57 -21.56 -27.27
CA ILE A 325 -0.01 -21.34 -25.92
C ILE A 325 -0.82 -20.29 -25.17
N ILE A 326 -1.15 -19.18 -25.83
CA ILE A 326 -1.97 -18.10 -25.26
C ILE A 326 -3.32 -18.64 -24.79
N LYS A 327 -4.00 -19.43 -25.61
CA LYS A 327 -5.29 -20.04 -25.25
C LYS A 327 -5.17 -20.94 -24.02
N SER A 328 -4.12 -21.77 -23.95
CA SER A 328 -3.88 -22.65 -22.80
C SER A 328 -3.58 -21.87 -21.53
N LEU A 329 -2.76 -20.81 -21.60
CA LEU A 329 -2.45 -19.94 -20.45
C LEU A 329 -3.71 -19.22 -19.96
N LYS A 330 -4.49 -18.64 -20.88
CA LYS A 330 -5.76 -17.96 -20.53
C LYS A 330 -6.78 -18.90 -19.90
N ALA A 331 -6.84 -20.15 -20.34
CA ALA A 331 -7.70 -21.17 -19.75
C ALA A 331 -7.34 -21.48 -18.29
N LEU A 332 -6.08 -21.26 -17.88
CA LEU A 332 -5.61 -21.34 -16.50
C LEU A 332 -5.74 -20.02 -15.71
N GLY A 333 -6.38 -19.01 -16.30
CA GLY A 333 -6.54 -17.69 -15.67
C GLY A 333 -5.26 -16.83 -15.66
N ILE A 334 -4.27 -17.17 -16.48
CA ILE A 334 -2.99 -16.45 -16.55
C ILE A 334 -3.09 -15.30 -17.55
N SER A 335 -2.72 -14.09 -17.10
CA SER A 335 -2.64 -12.92 -17.98
C SER A 335 -1.40 -13.02 -18.86
N VAL A 336 -1.62 -12.97 -20.18
CA VAL A 336 -0.56 -13.14 -21.18
C VAL A 336 -0.66 -12.08 -22.27
N LYS A 337 0.47 -11.53 -22.66
CA LYS A 337 0.62 -10.64 -23.82
C LYS A 337 1.50 -11.31 -24.87
N TYR A 338 1.07 -11.25 -26.11
CA TYR A 338 1.88 -11.59 -27.27
C TYR A 338 2.38 -10.30 -27.93
N ASP A 339 3.70 -10.08 -27.89
CA ASP A 339 4.31 -8.88 -28.48
C ASP A 339 4.99 -9.22 -29.81
N ASN A 340 4.19 -9.30 -30.86
CA ASN A 340 4.63 -9.50 -32.24
C ASN A 340 4.75 -8.20 -33.04
N SER A 341 4.76 -7.02 -32.37
CA SER A 341 4.95 -5.72 -33.01
C SER A 341 6.33 -5.60 -33.67
N ASP A 342 6.38 -4.91 -34.81
CA ASP A 342 7.62 -4.69 -35.59
C ASP A 342 8.39 -3.42 -35.15
N ASN A 343 7.89 -2.73 -34.12
CA ASN A 343 8.44 -1.44 -33.69
C ASN A 343 9.78 -1.55 -32.93
N SER A 344 10.18 -2.75 -32.52
CA SER A 344 11.39 -2.99 -31.73
C SER A 344 11.97 -4.38 -31.93
N ARG A 345 13.30 -4.48 -31.82
CA ARG A 345 13.99 -5.80 -31.86
C ARG A 345 13.70 -6.61 -30.59
N PRO A 346 13.75 -7.96 -30.66
CA PRO A 346 13.48 -8.83 -29.51
C PRO A 346 14.27 -8.46 -28.24
N GLY A 347 15.56 -8.18 -28.36
CA GLY A 347 16.39 -7.78 -27.20
C GLY A 347 15.93 -6.51 -26.50
N TRP A 348 15.38 -5.56 -27.24
CA TRP A 348 14.80 -4.34 -26.66
C TRP A 348 13.49 -4.66 -25.91
N LYS A 349 12.66 -5.53 -26.47
CA LYS A 349 11.43 -5.99 -25.81
C LYS A 349 11.75 -6.75 -24.52
N PHE A 350 12.78 -7.58 -24.53
CA PHE A 350 13.24 -8.30 -23.34
C PHE A 350 13.58 -7.32 -22.21
N ALA A 351 14.39 -6.29 -22.52
CA ALA A 351 14.75 -5.26 -21.55
C ALA A 351 13.54 -4.44 -21.05
N GLU A 352 12.57 -4.16 -21.91
CA GLU A 352 11.35 -3.45 -21.52
C GLU A 352 10.49 -4.25 -20.55
N TYR A 353 10.25 -5.54 -20.83
CA TYR A 353 9.45 -6.38 -19.94
C TYR A 353 10.19 -6.76 -18.65
N GLU A 354 11.52 -6.83 -18.70
CA GLU A 354 12.36 -6.96 -17.51
C GLU A 354 12.24 -5.72 -16.61
N LEU A 355 12.32 -4.52 -17.20
CA LEU A 355 12.11 -3.25 -16.49
C LEU A 355 10.72 -3.17 -15.85
N LYS A 356 9.68 -3.63 -16.54
CA LYS A 356 8.31 -3.68 -16.03
C LYS A 356 8.07 -4.80 -14.99
N GLY A 357 9.04 -5.67 -14.79
CA GLY A 357 8.96 -6.73 -13.78
C GLY A 357 8.00 -7.86 -14.13
N VAL A 358 7.74 -8.10 -15.42
CA VAL A 358 6.89 -9.21 -15.85
C VAL A 358 7.49 -10.53 -15.39
N PRO A 359 6.76 -11.35 -14.61
CA PRO A 359 7.32 -12.54 -13.95
C PRO A 359 7.97 -13.55 -14.89
N VAL A 360 7.36 -13.80 -16.03
CA VAL A 360 7.82 -14.82 -17.00
C VAL A 360 7.81 -14.27 -18.42
N ARG A 361 8.91 -14.50 -19.13
CA ARG A 361 9.03 -14.25 -20.56
C ARG A 361 9.25 -15.57 -21.30
N ILE A 362 8.45 -15.79 -22.34
CA ILE A 362 8.63 -16.89 -23.30
C ILE A 362 9.17 -16.30 -24.60
N ALA A 363 10.26 -16.83 -25.12
CA ALA A 363 10.80 -16.47 -26.42
C ALA A 363 10.86 -17.70 -27.31
N MET A 364 10.42 -17.56 -28.56
CA MET A 364 10.39 -18.64 -29.54
C MET A 364 10.80 -18.16 -30.92
N GLY A 365 11.67 -18.90 -31.56
CA GLY A 365 11.99 -18.80 -32.96
C GLY A 365 11.56 -20.06 -33.73
N LEU A 366 11.75 -20.06 -35.03
CA LEU A 366 11.37 -21.19 -35.88
C LEU A 366 12.09 -22.50 -35.45
N ARG A 367 13.38 -22.40 -35.13
CA ARG A 367 14.17 -23.56 -34.65
C ARG A 367 13.66 -24.12 -33.34
N ASP A 368 13.18 -23.25 -32.46
CA ASP A 368 12.61 -23.68 -31.17
C ASP A 368 11.33 -24.47 -31.41
N ILE A 369 10.48 -24.03 -32.34
CA ILE A 369 9.23 -24.70 -32.71
C ILE A 369 9.52 -26.05 -33.38
N GLU A 370 10.50 -26.11 -34.28
CA GLU A 370 10.94 -27.36 -34.94
C GLU A 370 11.41 -28.40 -33.92
N ASN A 371 12.05 -27.96 -32.84
CA ASN A 371 12.49 -28.81 -31.73
C ASN A 371 11.44 -28.97 -30.62
N ASN A 372 10.25 -28.46 -30.83
CA ASN A 372 9.14 -28.45 -29.84
C ASN A 372 9.52 -27.88 -28.46
N VAL A 373 10.28 -26.76 -28.43
CA VAL A 373 10.74 -26.09 -27.22
C VAL A 373 10.53 -24.58 -27.30
N ALA A 374 10.68 -23.90 -26.14
CA ALA A 374 10.78 -22.45 -26.03
C ALA A 374 11.82 -22.09 -24.98
N GLU A 375 12.41 -20.89 -25.09
CA GLU A 375 13.17 -20.29 -23.99
C GLU A 375 12.19 -19.65 -23.01
N VAL A 376 12.27 -20.05 -21.75
CA VAL A 376 11.53 -19.44 -20.62
C VAL A 376 12.51 -18.74 -19.71
N ALA A 377 12.29 -17.45 -19.47
CA ALA A 377 13.08 -16.65 -18.55
C ALA A 377 12.19 -16.19 -17.38
N ARG A 378 12.68 -16.37 -16.14
CA ARG A 378 12.01 -15.89 -14.92
C ARG A 378 12.65 -14.60 -14.44
N ARG A 379 11.83 -13.64 -14.00
CA ARG A 379 12.31 -12.31 -13.63
C ARG A 379 13.04 -12.27 -12.29
N ASP A 380 12.60 -13.07 -11.34
CA ASP A 380 13.09 -13.01 -9.94
C ASP A 380 14.53 -13.49 -9.75
N THR A 381 14.96 -14.51 -10.49
CA THR A 381 16.34 -15.04 -10.46
C THR A 381 17.14 -14.73 -11.73
N LYS A 382 16.46 -14.28 -12.81
CA LYS A 382 17.03 -14.05 -14.16
C LYS A 382 17.49 -15.33 -14.86
N GLU A 383 17.13 -16.48 -14.32
CA GLU A 383 17.43 -17.76 -14.94
C GLU A 383 16.63 -17.96 -16.23
N LYS A 384 17.26 -18.65 -17.16
CA LYS A 384 16.67 -19.05 -18.43
C LYS A 384 16.74 -20.57 -18.57
N SER A 385 15.68 -21.14 -19.08
CA SER A 385 15.60 -22.57 -19.33
C SER A 385 14.97 -22.85 -20.68
N THR A 386 15.32 -23.97 -21.28
CA THR A 386 14.64 -24.50 -22.47
C THR A 386 13.56 -25.47 -22.00
N VAL A 387 12.31 -25.18 -22.37
CA VAL A 387 11.13 -25.90 -21.89
C VAL A 387 10.38 -26.50 -23.08
N SER A 388 9.91 -27.76 -22.95
CA SER A 388 9.05 -28.36 -23.95
C SER A 388 7.76 -27.56 -24.15
N LEU A 389 7.31 -27.43 -25.40
CA LEU A 389 6.01 -26.83 -25.70
C LEU A 389 4.85 -27.74 -25.27
N ASP A 390 5.08 -29.04 -25.11
CA ASP A 390 4.08 -29.96 -24.58
C ASP A 390 3.92 -29.71 -23.07
N GLY A 391 2.71 -29.32 -22.64
CA GLY A 391 2.41 -29.02 -21.27
C GLY A 391 2.99 -27.69 -20.76
N ILE A 392 3.44 -26.79 -21.66
CA ILE A 392 4.07 -25.52 -21.27
C ILE A 392 3.18 -24.66 -20.36
N ALA A 393 1.88 -24.66 -20.57
CA ALA A 393 0.97 -23.85 -19.73
C ALA A 393 0.97 -24.29 -18.26
N ASP A 394 0.98 -25.60 -18.01
CA ASP A 394 1.07 -26.14 -16.65
C ASP A 394 2.45 -25.86 -16.02
N HIS A 395 3.51 -25.99 -16.83
CA HIS A 395 4.86 -25.62 -16.40
C HIS A 395 4.92 -24.14 -15.97
N ILE A 396 4.37 -23.23 -16.79
CA ILE A 396 4.34 -21.79 -16.48
C ILE A 396 3.52 -21.50 -15.21
N LYS A 397 2.37 -22.16 -15.03
CA LYS A 397 1.57 -22.03 -13.82
C LYS A 397 2.37 -22.38 -12.57
N ASN A 398 3.04 -23.53 -12.58
CA ASN A 398 3.88 -23.98 -11.48
C ASN A 398 5.05 -23.02 -11.24
N LEU A 399 5.66 -22.51 -12.31
CA LEU A 399 6.74 -21.53 -12.22
C LEU A 399 6.28 -20.21 -11.61
N LEU A 400 5.09 -19.72 -11.95
CA LEU A 400 4.51 -18.51 -11.31
C LEU A 400 4.30 -18.71 -9.81
N ASP A 401 3.81 -19.87 -9.38
CA ASP A 401 3.66 -20.20 -7.97
C ASP A 401 5.01 -20.26 -7.25
N GLU A 402 6.02 -20.85 -7.88
CA GLU A 402 7.39 -20.90 -7.37
C GLU A 402 8.00 -19.50 -7.24
N ILE A 403 7.82 -18.64 -8.24
CA ILE A 403 8.29 -17.24 -8.21
C ILE A 403 7.65 -16.49 -7.04
N GLN A 404 6.34 -16.65 -6.83
CA GLN A 404 5.64 -16.00 -5.71
C GLN A 404 6.26 -16.38 -4.36
N VAL A 405 6.51 -17.66 -4.14
CA VAL A 405 7.13 -18.18 -2.91
C VAL A 405 8.57 -17.69 -2.77
N ASN A 406 9.35 -17.73 -3.86
CA ASN A 406 10.75 -17.29 -3.84
C ASN A 406 10.89 -15.81 -3.50
N ILE A 407 10.06 -14.94 -4.07
CA ILE A 407 10.06 -13.50 -3.77
C ILE A 407 9.77 -13.26 -2.28
N TYR A 408 8.75 -13.94 -1.74
CA TYR A 408 8.40 -13.85 -0.32
C TYR A 408 9.55 -14.31 0.59
N ASN A 409 10.11 -15.49 0.32
CA ASN A 409 11.17 -16.07 1.14
C ASN A 409 12.43 -15.18 1.15
N ARG A 410 12.77 -14.58 0.01
CA ARG A 410 13.88 -13.64 -0.09
C ARG A 410 13.66 -12.39 0.76
N ALA A 411 12.47 -11.80 0.70
CA ALA A 411 12.12 -10.65 1.50
C ALA A 411 12.05 -10.98 3.00
N LEU A 412 11.56 -12.18 3.35
CA LEU A 412 11.52 -12.66 4.73
C LEU A 412 12.92 -12.87 5.31
N ALA A 413 13.82 -13.49 4.56
CA ALA A 413 15.21 -13.65 4.97
C ALA A 413 15.87 -12.29 5.20
N PHE A 414 15.72 -11.35 4.26
CA PHE A 414 16.23 -9.99 4.41
C PHE A 414 15.72 -9.30 5.69
N ARG A 415 14.39 -9.35 5.93
CA ARG A 415 13.81 -8.76 7.14
C ARG A 415 14.41 -9.39 8.40
N ASN A 416 14.48 -10.71 8.49
CA ASN A 416 14.92 -11.42 9.67
C ASN A 416 16.41 -11.15 9.97
N GLU A 417 17.26 -11.05 8.96
CA GLU A 417 18.66 -10.67 9.09
C GLU A 417 18.86 -9.21 9.53
N ASN A 418 17.84 -8.38 9.35
CA ASN A 418 17.86 -6.95 9.67
C ASN A 418 16.98 -6.58 10.88
N ILE A 419 16.60 -7.55 11.70
CA ILE A 419 16.09 -7.34 13.06
C ILE A 419 17.24 -7.60 14.02
N ARG A 420 17.65 -6.60 14.79
CA ARG A 420 18.78 -6.67 15.70
C ARG A 420 18.41 -6.16 17.08
N GLU A 421 19.01 -6.74 18.11
CA GLU A 421 18.87 -6.26 19.47
C GLU A 421 19.94 -5.23 19.80
N ALA A 422 19.59 -4.23 20.61
CA ALA A 422 20.51 -3.31 21.23
C ALA A 422 20.28 -3.26 22.74
N ASN A 423 21.37 -3.29 23.50
CA ASN A 423 21.35 -3.30 24.96
C ASN A 423 22.07 -2.07 25.57
N SER A 424 22.68 -1.21 24.76
CA SER A 424 23.26 0.07 25.14
C SER A 424 22.94 1.15 24.13
N TRP A 425 22.95 2.40 24.56
CA TRP A 425 22.72 3.56 23.70
C TRP A 425 23.71 3.63 22.53
N ASP A 426 24.99 3.44 22.81
CA ASP A 426 26.04 3.48 21.79
C ASP A 426 25.83 2.38 20.71
N GLU A 427 25.46 1.17 21.14
CA GLU A 427 25.14 0.07 20.23
C GLU A 427 23.90 0.39 19.40
N PHE A 428 22.86 0.96 20.01
CA PHE A 428 21.63 1.36 19.34
C PHE A 428 21.89 2.38 18.22
N VAL A 429 22.62 3.46 18.54
CA VAL A 429 22.98 4.50 17.57
C VAL A 429 23.86 3.92 16.46
N LYS A 430 24.85 3.12 16.81
CA LYS A 430 25.74 2.49 15.84
C LYS A 430 24.99 1.59 14.85
N LEU A 431 24.07 0.75 15.35
CA LEU A 431 23.26 -0.13 14.50
C LEU A 431 22.36 0.68 13.55
N LEU A 432 21.74 1.77 14.03
CA LEU A 432 20.93 2.65 13.19
C LEU A 432 21.73 3.32 12.08
N ASP A 433 22.95 3.77 12.38
CA ASP A 433 23.77 4.53 11.43
C ASP A 433 24.48 3.63 10.41
N GLU A 434 24.97 2.48 10.83
CA GLU A 434 25.76 1.60 9.96
C GLU A 434 24.91 0.59 9.18
N LYS A 435 23.80 0.12 9.75
CA LYS A 435 23.04 -1.00 9.19
C LYS A 435 21.56 -0.71 8.96
N GLY A 436 20.96 0.16 9.75
CA GLY A 436 19.50 0.36 9.74
C GLY A 436 18.74 -0.90 10.18
N GLY A 437 17.54 -1.09 9.64
CA GLY A 437 16.67 -2.20 9.99
C GLY A 437 15.82 -1.92 11.24
N PHE A 438 15.19 -2.96 11.75
CA PHE A 438 14.47 -2.90 13.03
C PHE A 438 15.43 -3.15 14.17
N ILE A 439 15.45 -2.25 15.15
CA ILE A 439 16.24 -2.40 16.37
C ILE A 439 15.27 -2.71 17.52
N SER A 440 15.42 -3.89 18.10
CA SER A 440 14.71 -4.32 19.29
C SER A 440 15.44 -3.82 20.53
N ALA A 441 14.81 -2.93 21.26
CA ALA A 441 15.41 -2.31 22.45
C ALA A 441 14.35 -2.01 23.51
N HIS A 442 14.78 -1.96 24.77
CA HIS A 442 13.95 -1.62 25.91
C HIS A 442 13.61 -0.13 25.94
N TRP A 443 12.37 0.19 26.26
CA TRP A 443 11.81 1.52 26.41
C TRP A 443 11.03 1.62 27.73
N ASP A 444 11.15 2.75 28.44
CA ASP A 444 10.54 2.96 29.75
C ASP A 444 9.02 3.26 29.71
N GLY A 445 8.42 3.29 28.52
CA GLY A 445 7.00 3.54 28.34
C GLY A 445 6.59 5.01 28.36
N THR A 446 7.52 5.95 28.45
CA THR A 446 7.23 7.37 28.53
C THR A 446 7.28 8.07 27.18
N ALA A 447 6.39 9.04 26.98
CA ALA A 447 6.33 9.88 25.79
C ALA A 447 7.59 10.74 25.63
N GLU A 448 8.12 11.25 26.73
CA GLU A 448 9.32 12.10 26.76
C GLU A 448 10.55 11.35 26.24
N THR A 449 10.72 10.10 26.66
CA THR A 449 11.82 9.26 26.17
C THR A 449 11.67 8.93 24.70
N GLU A 450 10.47 8.60 24.25
CA GLU A 450 10.17 8.32 22.84
C GLU A 450 10.51 9.52 21.95
N GLU A 451 10.07 10.72 22.31
CA GLU A 451 10.34 11.94 21.54
C GLU A 451 11.84 12.27 21.52
N LYS A 452 12.52 12.14 22.65
CA LYS A 452 13.97 12.37 22.74
C LYS A 452 14.78 11.43 21.85
N ILE A 453 14.44 10.13 21.82
CA ILE A 453 15.07 9.17 20.92
C ILE A 453 14.86 9.59 19.45
N LYS A 454 13.64 10.00 19.10
CA LYS A 454 13.31 10.47 17.76
C LYS A 454 14.07 11.74 17.36
N GLU A 455 14.18 12.71 18.27
CA GLU A 455 14.95 13.94 18.03
C GLU A 455 16.42 13.64 17.77
N GLU A 456 17.04 12.79 18.59
CA GLU A 456 18.47 12.49 18.54
C GLU A 456 18.85 11.57 17.37
N THR A 457 17.99 10.61 16.98
CA THR A 457 18.37 9.54 16.04
C THR A 457 17.52 9.50 14.76
N LYS A 458 16.40 10.21 14.71
CA LYS A 458 15.37 10.11 13.68
C LYS A 458 14.68 8.74 13.60
N ALA A 459 14.96 7.84 14.55
CA ALA A 459 14.23 6.59 14.69
C ALA A 459 12.99 6.78 15.55
N THR A 460 11.90 6.12 15.18
CA THR A 460 10.65 6.09 15.92
C THR A 460 10.36 4.67 16.41
N ILE A 461 9.55 4.54 17.45
CA ILE A 461 8.98 3.25 17.83
C ILE A 461 7.98 2.87 16.76
N ARG A 462 8.31 1.86 15.95
CA ARG A 462 7.44 1.40 14.87
C ARG A 462 6.22 0.69 15.40
N CYS A 463 6.44 -0.22 16.30
CA CYS A 463 5.36 -0.92 17.01
C CYS A 463 5.87 -1.66 18.26
N ILE A 464 4.93 -2.04 19.09
CA ILE A 464 5.06 -3.08 20.09
C ILE A 464 4.50 -4.34 19.42
N PRO A 465 5.33 -5.35 19.06
CA PRO A 465 4.85 -6.55 18.37
C PRO A 465 3.77 -7.27 19.15
N LEU A 466 2.75 -7.82 18.44
CA LEU A 466 1.64 -8.55 19.09
C LEU A 466 2.07 -9.84 19.79
N ASP A 467 3.14 -10.46 19.29
CA ASP A 467 3.74 -11.67 19.86
C ASP A 467 4.85 -11.38 20.88
N ASN A 468 4.98 -10.11 21.26
CA ASN A 468 6.01 -9.66 22.20
C ASN A 468 5.81 -10.31 23.58
N LYS A 469 6.91 -10.79 24.16
CA LYS A 469 6.90 -11.40 25.49
C LYS A 469 7.38 -10.39 26.52
N PRO A 470 6.82 -10.40 27.74
CA PRO A 470 7.38 -9.63 28.84
C PRO A 470 8.84 -10.02 29.08
N GLU A 471 9.70 -9.01 29.16
CA GLU A 471 11.14 -9.16 29.42
C GLU A 471 11.56 -7.99 30.31
N ASP A 472 12.12 -8.29 31.47
CA ASP A 472 12.65 -7.27 32.36
C ASP A 472 13.99 -6.76 31.82
N GLY A 473 14.13 -5.47 31.77
CA GLY A 473 15.34 -4.80 31.27
C GLY A 473 15.39 -3.33 31.67
N LYS A 474 16.29 -2.61 31.02
CA LYS A 474 16.46 -1.17 31.24
C LYS A 474 16.29 -0.41 29.93
N CYS A 475 15.57 0.69 29.99
CA CYS A 475 15.39 1.61 28.88
C CYS A 475 16.73 1.96 28.24
N ILE A 476 16.77 1.87 26.92
CA ILE A 476 17.99 2.09 26.13
C ILE A 476 18.60 3.48 26.30
N LEU A 477 17.78 4.51 26.57
CA LEU A 477 18.22 5.89 26.76
C LEU A 477 18.36 6.26 28.22
N THR A 478 17.34 5.97 29.05
CA THR A 478 17.25 6.49 30.43
C THR A 478 17.81 5.55 31.49
N GLY A 479 17.97 4.25 31.16
CA GLY A 479 18.34 3.22 32.12
C GLY A 479 17.24 2.87 33.13
N GLN A 480 16.06 3.50 33.04
CA GLN A 480 14.91 3.19 33.90
C GLN A 480 14.38 1.76 33.62
N PRO A 481 13.71 1.14 34.60
CA PRO A 481 13.13 -0.19 34.39
C PRO A 481 12.19 -0.24 33.18
N SER A 482 12.25 -1.33 32.45
CA SER A 482 11.39 -1.64 31.33
C SER A 482 10.96 -3.10 31.39
N ARG A 483 9.73 -3.41 30.98
CA ARG A 483 9.16 -4.76 30.99
C ARG A 483 9.04 -5.38 29.61
N GLN A 484 9.45 -4.65 28.58
CA GLN A 484 9.36 -5.14 27.21
C GLN A 484 10.29 -4.39 26.26
N ARG A 485 10.72 -5.10 25.23
CA ARG A 485 11.36 -4.49 24.09
C ARG A 485 10.30 -3.98 23.10
N VAL A 486 10.66 -2.97 22.36
CA VAL A 486 9.87 -2.44 21.25
C VAL A 486 10.76 -2.36 20.00
N LEU A 487 10.14 -2.21 18.83
CA LEU A 487 10.88 -2.10 17.58
C LEU A 487 11.04 -0.64 17.16
N PHE A 488 12.29 -0.21 17.08
CA PHE A 488 12.68 1.09 16.53
C PHE A 488 13.17 0.95 15.11
N ALA A 489 12.90 1.94 14.28
CA ALA A 489 13.53 2.10 12.97
C ALA A 489 13.39 3.53 12.48
N ARG A 490 14.28 3.94 11.57
CA ARG A 490 14.00 5.07 10.69
C ARG A 490 12.97 4.62 9.66
N ALA A 491 12.11 5.53 9.21
CA ALA A 491 10.95 5.18 8.39
C ALA A 491 10.70 6.18 7.25
N TYR A 492 9.88 5.74 6.32
CA TYR A 492 9.31 6.55 5.23
C TYR A 492 8.10 7.36 5.67
#